data_303ba0a91226c2a9418ca7ac784c217f
#
_entry.id   303ba0a91226c2a9418ca7ac784c217f
#
_cell.length_a   1.000
_cell.length_b   1.000
_cell.length_c   1.000
_cell.angle_alpha   90.00
_cell.angle_beta   90.00
_cell.angle_gamma   90.00
#
_symmetry.space_group_name_H-M   'P 1'
#
loop_
_entity.id
_entity.type
_entity.pdbx_description
1 polymer ?
#
loop_
_entity_poly.entity_id
_entity_poly.type
_entity_poly.pdbx_seq_one_letter_code
_entity_poly.pdbx_strand_id
1 'polypeptide(L)'
;MAKQGEKINYIFLWRQNDWGLFKRRNEALLLELSRRDSVESVLHIEPLTPKGIIGLIVRWWQTKDASVKQVYRLHFKKAFFRTPVLVDGEKNVYVHSIFVLYTWDRAMLKKISNFLIKLQGKIINGVFIRSKKNIVLVAYPPSIYQAEVISILKHDILVADLVDDVIARTRNRMLRNKYIEACKIILPKCKWIFSTSPALGEYRDYAGQEVEYLPNGVDSREYAGDFSKKYFENRGRKTAGYVGNINQLVDLDLLEYSIVNCPQVDFVLIGRIDRETTKGFRKIINQYKNCQYLGERRFTEIPGYLSSFDVLISFKKDDDSTRGNESMKIYQYLLSGKPIVSLPLSPADRFADLIYVASDKFQFVKYLKRALEENDPEMRNKRINTALENTWTKKADVIHNRVLQYFGISTLNTCN
;
A
#
# COMPACT_ATOMS: atom_id res chain seq x y z
N MET A 1 7.29 -34.13 -15.39
CA MET A 1 8.69 -33.74 -15.23
C MET A 1 8.76 -32.26 -14.91
N ALA A 2 9.37 -31.88 -13.80
CA ALA A 2 9.51 -30.49 -13.43
C ALA A 2 10.47 -29.76 -14.39
N LYS A 3 10.08 -28.61 -14.88
CA LYS A 3 10.88 -27.83 -15.84
C LYS A 3 12.00 -27.07 -15.08
N GLN A 4 13.20 -27.62 -15.17
CA GLN A 4 14.38 -27.04 -14.55
C GLN A 4 14.93 -25.89 -15.40
N GLY A 5 15.15 -24.71 -14.80
CA GLY A 5 15.73 -23.53 -15.46
C GLY A 5 14.74 -22.58 -16.16
N GLU A 6 13.45 -22.88 -16.22
CA GLU A 6 12.44 -21.92 -16.68
C GLU A 6 12.20 -20.84 -15.62
N LYS A 7 12.09 -19.59 -16.05
CA LYS A 7 11.87 -18.43 -15.19
C LYS A 7 10.48 -17.84 -15.39
N ILE A 8 10.02 -17.12 -14.39
CA ILE A 8 8.73 -16.43 -14.36
C ILE A 8 8.92 -14.94 -14.63
N ASN A 9 7.98 -14.37 -15.33
CA ASN A 9 7.89 -12.93 -15.57
C ASN A 9 6.59 -12.39 -14.98
N TYR A 10 6.67 -11.35 -14.16
CA TYR A 10 5.50 -10.71 -13.57
C TYR A 10 5.21 -9.37 -14.22
N ILE A 11 3.92 -9.08 -14.45
CA ILE A 11 3.43 -7.77 -14.88
C ILE A 11 2.37 -7.31 -13.89
N PHE A 12 2.58 -6.17 -13.25
CA PHE A 12 1.67 -5.58 -12.27
C PHE A 12 0.93 -4.39 -12.87
N LEU A 13 -0.39 -4.43 -12.88
CA LEU A 13 -1.25 -3.34 -13.34
C LEU A 13 -1.79 -2.57 -12.14
N TRP A 14 -1.18 -1.46 -11.80
CA TRP A 14 -1.59 -0.64 -10.66
C TRP A 14 -2.65 0.41 -11.05
N ARG A 15 -3.36 0.92 -10.05
CA ARG A 15 -4.48 1.87 -10.24
C ARG A 15 -4.06 3.34 -10.28
N GLN A 16 -2.91 3.68 -9.75
CA GLN A 16 -2.43 5.04 -9.51
C GLN A 16 -1.02 5.21 -10.06
N ASN A 17 -0.62 6.46 -10.32
CA ASN A 17 0.74 6.78 -10.74
C ASN A 17 1.52 7.28 -9.51
N ASP A 18 2.06 6.35 -8.72
CA ASP A 18 2.70 6.66 -7.43
C ASP A 18 3.88 5.75 -7.06
N TRP A 19 4.48 5.05 -8.02
CA TRP A 19 5.68 4.24 -7.80
C TRP A 19 6.80 5.00 -7.07
N GLY A 20 7.36 4.39 -6.03
CA GLY A 20 8.47 4.95 -5.24
C GLY A 20 8.07 6.10 -4.30
N LEU A 21 6.81 6.54 -4.31
CA LEU A 21 6.36 7.64 -3.45
C LEU A 21 5.87 7.17 -2.08
N PHE A 22 5.24 5.98 -2.01
CA PHE A 22 4.55 5.54 -0.79
C PHE A 22 4.85 4.10 -0.37
N LYS A 23 5.65 3.37 -1.12
CA LYS A 23 5.97 1.94 -0.88
C LYS A 23 4.73 1.12 -0.52
N ARG A 24 3.76 1.11 -1.46
CA ARG A 24 2.49 0.40 -1.28
C ARG A 24 2.65 -1.11 -1.47
N ARG A 25 1.59 -1.87 -1.17
CA ARG A 25 1.51 -3.32 -1.33
C ARG A 25 2.01 -3.84 -2.68
N ASN A 26 1.54 -3.24 -3.79
CA ASN A 26 1.95 -3.61 -5.14
C ASN A 26 3.46 -3.49 -5.35
N GLU A 27 4.07 -2.40 -4.89
CA GLU A 27 5.51 -2.17 -4.96
C GLU A 27 6.27 -3.14 -4.07
N ALA A 28 5.81 -3.33 -2.83
CA ALA A 28 6.43 -4.24 -1.88
C ALA A 28 6.43 -5.70 -2.37
N LEU A 29 5.28 -6.19 -2.86
CA LEU A 29 5.16 -7.54 -3.41
C LEU A 29 6.02 -7.71 -4.66
N LEU A 30 6.02 -6.73 -5.55
CA LEU A 30 6.79 -6.77 -6.78
C LEU A 30 8.29 -6.83 -6.49
N LEU A 31 8.79 -6.01 -5.57
CA LEU A 31 10.20 -6.01 -5.16
C LEU A 31 10.60 -7.33 -4.47
N GLU A 32 9.72 -7.94 -3.68
CA GLU A 32 9.98 -9.25 -3.10
C GLU A 32 10.04 -10.35 -4.17
N LEU A 33 9.14 -10.32 -5.14
CA LEU A 33 9.14 -11.27 -6.26
C LEU A 33 10.38 -11.12 -7.14
N SER A 34 10.83 -9.88 -7.41
CA SER A 34 12.01 -9.61 -8.23
C SER A 34 13.31 -10.22 -7.69
N ARG A 35 13.36 -10.48 -6.38
CA ARG A 35 14.53 -11.07 -5.69
C ARG A 35 14.60 -12.59 -5.77
N ARG A 36 13.58 -13.25 -6.32
CA ARG A 36 13.56 -14.71 -6.44
C ARG A 36 14.39 -15.15 -7.66
N ASP A 37 15.27 -16.14 -7.48
CA ASP A 37 16.12 -16.66 -8.55
C ASP A 37 15.31 -17.19 -9.73
N SER A 38 14.10 -17.69 -9.48
CA SER A 38 13.15 -18.16 -10.48
C SER A 38 12.41 -17.03 -11.22
N VAL A 39 12.65 -15.76 -10.88
CA VAL A 39 12.04 -14.60 -11.55
C VAL A 39 13.04 -13.95 -12.48
N GLU A 40 12.69 -13.87 -13.77
CA GLU A 40 13.50 -13.21 -14.79
C GLU A 40 13.35 -11.71 -14.77
N SER A 41 12.10 -11.24 -14.75
CA SER A 41 11.80 -9.82 -14.75
C SER A 41 10.43 -9.52 -14.13
N VAL A 42 10.30 -8.30 -13.64
CA VAL A 42 9.04 -7.74 -13.17
C VAL A 42 8.80 -6.39 -13.83
N LEU A 43 7.57 -6.14 -14.27
CA LEU A 43 7.14 -4.90 -14.91
C LEU A 43 5.97 -4.30 -14.15
N HIS A 44 6.12 -3.07 -13.68
CA HIS A 44 5.05 -2.30 -13.06
C HIS A 44 4.45 -1.30 -14.05
N ILE A 45 3.15 -1.37 -14.27
CA ILE A 45 2.43 -0.51 -15.20
C ILE A 45 1.43 0.34 -14.44
N GLU A 46 1.48 1.65 -14.65
CA GLU A 46 0.61 2.64 -14.03
C GLU A 46 -0.14 3.46 -15.06
N PRO A 47 -1.36 3.95 -14.74
CA PRO A 47 -2.07 4.87 -15.62
C PRO A 47 -1.46 6.28 -15.53
N LEU A 48 -1.28 6.92 -16.67
CA LEU A 48 -0.89 8.31 -16.77
C LEU A 48 -2.02 9.12 -17.39
N THR A 49 -2.57 10.06 -16.65
CA THR A 49 -3.64 10.95 -17.14
C THR A 49 -3.12 12.37 -17.38
N PRO A 50 -3.81 13.20 -18.20
CA PRO A 50 -3.44 14.61 -18.36
C PRO A 50 -3.34 15.37 -17.03
N LYS A 51 -4.30 15.15 -16.11
CA LYS A 51 -4.24 15.72 -14.75
C LYS A 51 -3.06 15.18 -13.96
N GLY A 52 -2.70 13.91 -14.16
CA GLY A 52 -1.53 13.27 -13.54
C GLY A 52 -0.22 13.94 -13.96
N ILE A 53 -0.07 14.27 -15.25
CA ILE A 53 1.12 14.97 -15.77
C ILE A 53 1.26 16.35 -15.10
N ILE A 54 0.19 17.14 -15.08
CA ILE A 54 0.20 18.45 -14.42
C ILE A 54 0.55 18.29 -12.94
N GLY A 55 -0.06 17.33 -12.28
CA GLY A 55 0.22 17.03 -10.85
C GLY A 55 1.69 16.65 -10.61
N LEU A 56 2.33 15.88 -11.49
CA LEU A 56 3.75 15.54 -11.41
C LEU A 56 4.64 16.78 -11.53
N ILE A 57 4.35 17.66 -12.49
CA ILE A 57 5.09 18.91 -12.70
C ILE A 57 5.00 19.78 -11.45
N VAL A 58 3.78 20.04 -10.95
CA VAL A 58 3.58 20.88 -9.75
C VAL A 58 4.31 20.31 -8.53
N ARG A 59 4.20 19.02 -8.27
CA ARG A 59 4.88 18.38 -7.12
C ARG A 59 6.39 18.42 -7.26
N TRP A 60 6.94 18.22 -8.45
CA TRP A 60 8.37 18.32 -8.69
C TRP A 60 8.92 19.72 -8.36
N TRP A 61 8.17 20.77 -8.74
CA TRP A 61 8.51 22.15 -8.40
C TRP A 61 8.44 22.43 -6.89
N GLN A 62 7.44 21.90 -6.21
CA GLN A 62 7.23 22.10 -4.78
C GLN A 62 8.19 21.30 -3.89
N THR A 63 8.78 20.24 -4.42
CA THR A 63 9.67 19.34 -3.66
C THR A 63 11.08 19.91 -3.56
N LYS A 64 11.59 20.08 -2.32
CA LYS A 64 12.97 20.48 -2.04
C LYS A 64 13.91 19.28 -1.87
N ASP A 65 13.39 18.11 -1.47
CA ASP A 65 14.17 16.89 -1.21
C ASP A 65 14.70 16.28 -2.51
N ALA A 66 16.01 16.09 -2.59
CA ALA A 66 16.70 15.56 -3.77
C ALA A 66 16.33 14.10 -4.07
N SER A 67 16.08 13.28 -3.03
CA SER A 67 15.68 11.87 -3.20
C SER A 67 14.28 11.75 -3.80
N VAL A 68 13.36 12.59 -3.33
CA VAL A 68 12.00 12.66 -3.88
C VAL A 68 12.02 13.21 -5.31
N LYS A 69 12.90 14.18 -5.62
CA LYS A 69 13.11 14.63 -6.99
C LYS A 69 13.60 13.52 -7.93
N GLN A 70 14.43 12.60 -7.44
CA GLN A 70 14.85 11.45 -8.23
C GLN A 70 13.67 10.53 -8.60
N VAL A 71 12.74 10.29 -7.67
CA VAL A 71 11.51 9.56 -7.95
C VAL A 71 10.69 10.27 -9.04
N TYR A 72 10.52 11.58 -8.96
CA TYR A 72 9.81 12.34 -10.00
C TYR A 72 10.52 12.31 -11.35
N ARG A 73 11.85 12.29 -11.40
CA ARG A 73 12.62 12.10 -12.67
C ARG A 73 12.29 10.75 -13.30
N LEU A 74 12.17 9.68 -12.49
CA LEU A 74 11.74 8.37 -12.99
C LEU A 74 10.29 8.43 -13.54
N HIS A 75 9.39 9.14 -12.86
CA HIS A 75 8.03 9.36 -13.35
C HIS A 75 8.00 10.10 -14.70
N PHE A 76 8.85 11.11 -14.90
CA PHE A 76 8.98 11.78 -16.20
C PHE A 76 9.57 10.83 -17.25
N LYS A 77 10.65 10.09 -16.95
CA LYS A 77 11.21 9.11 -17.86
C LYS A 77 10.14 8.13 -18.35
N LYS A 78 9.44 7.43 -17.43
CA LYS A 78 8.40 6.46 -17.82
C LYS A 78 7.19 7.07 -18.54
N ALA A 79 6.92 8.38 -18.36
CA ALA A 79 5.84 9.08 -19.04
C ALA A 79 6.15 9.40 -20.50
N PHE A 80 7.42 9.68 -20.82
CA PHE A 80 7.84 10.09 -22.16
C PHE A 80 8.49 8.95 -22.97
N PHE A 81 9.00 7.91 -22.31
CA PHE A 81 9.54 6.76 -23.02
C PHE A 81 8.43 5.82 -23.49
N ARG A 82 8.54 5.34 -24.72
CA ARG A 82 7.63 4.36 -25.29
C ARG A 82 7.85 2.94 -24.76
N THR A 83 8.95 2.69 -24.10
CA THR A 83 9.37 1.36 -23.60
C THR A 83 9.47 1.37 -22.07
N PRO A 84 9.31 0.21 -21.40
CA PRO A 84 9.56 0.08 -19.99
C PRO A 84 10.98 0.54 -19.61
N VAL A 85 11.09 1.24 -18.47
CA VAL A 85 12.34 1.81 -17.94
C VAL A 85 12.80 0.96 -16.78
N LEU A 86 14.06 0.53 -16.80
CA LEU A 86 14.69 -0.16 -15.66
C LEU A 86 14.80 0.80 -14.47
N VAL A 87 14.47 0.33 -13.28
CA VAL A 87 14.58 1.10 -12.05
C VAL A 87 16.04 1.19 -11.62
N ASP A 88 16.50 2.40 -11.30
CA ASP A 88 17.88 2.62 -10.87
C ASP A 88 18.20 1.78 -9.60
N GLY A 89 19.29 1.02 -9.64
CA GLY A 89 19.71 0.13 -8.56
C GLY A 89 19.09 -1.26 -8.57
N GLU A 90 18.12 -1.54 -9.44
CA GLU A 90 17.49 -2.85 -9.60
C GLU A 90 17.99 -3.53 -10.88
N LYS A 91 18.05 -4.88 -10.87
CA LYS A 91 18.59 -5.65 -12.01
C LYS A 91 17.51 -6.04 -13.02
N ASN A 92 16.28 -6.25 -12.55
CA ASN A 92 15.19 -6.84 -13.31
C ASN A 92 13.81 -6.21 -13.05
N VAL A 93 13.79 -5.03 -12.42
CA VAL A 93 12.56 -4.27 -12.12
C VAL A 93 12.37 -3.16 -13.14
N TYR A 94 11.27 -3.22 -13.86
CA TYR A 94 10.91 -2.25 -14.89
C TYR A 94 9.63 -1.52 -14.51
N VAL A 95 9.55 -0.25 -14.88
CA VAL A 95 8.35 0.58 -14.71
C VAL A 95 7.92 1.20 -16.02
N HIS A 96 6.61 1.35 -16.20
CA HIS A 96 6.04 1.98 -17.38
C HIS A 96 4.77 2.73 -17.05
N SER A 97 4.44 3.75 -17.84
CA SER A 97 3.17 4.46 -17.73
C SER A 97 2.36 4.31 -19.01
N ILE A 98 1.12 3.83 -18.90
CA ILE A 98 0.17 3.82 -20.00
C ILE A 98 -0.66 5.09 -19.96
N PHE A 99 -0.59 5.88 -21.03
CA PHE A 99 -1.38 7.10 -21.16
C PHE A 99 -2.85 6.76 -21.39
N VAL A 100 -3.72 7.29 -20.51
CA VAL A 100 -5.16 7.08 -20.54
C VAL A 100 -5.90 8.40 -20.44
N LEU A 101 -6.89 8.57 -21.32
CA LEU A 101 -7.80 9.72 -21.28
C LEU A 101 -9.04 9.32 -20.48
N TYR A 102 -9.04 9.61 -19.18
CA TYR A 102 -10.25 9.46 -18.39
C TYR A 102 -11.21 10.62 -18.62
N THR A 103 -12.11 10.42 -19.56
CA THR A 103 -13.24 11.32 -19.73
C THR A 103 -14.48 10.44 -19.84
N TRP A 104 -15.15 10.33 -18.73
CA TRP A 104 -16.22 9.39 -18.45
C TRP A 104 -17.46 9.56 -19.33
N ASP A 105 -17.64 10.76 -19.92
CA ASP A 105 -18.89 11.18 -20.50
C ASP A 105 -18.84 11.43 -22.02
N ARG A 106 -17.67 11.30 -22.66
CA ARG A 106 -17.53 11.54 -24.11
C ARG A 106 -17.10 10.27 -24.84
N ALA A 107 -18.03 9.65 -25.57
CA ALA A 107 -17.79 8.42 -26.33
C ALA A 107 -16.57 8.50 -27.27
N MET A 108 -16.34 9.66 -27.87
CA MET A 108 -15.20 9.91 -28.76
C MET A 108 -13.86 9.80 -28.00
N LEU A 109 -13.77 10.40 -26.82
CA LEU A 109 -12.54 10.35 -26.01
C LEU A 109 -12.26 8.95 -25.46
N LYS A 110 -13.30 8.15 -25.18
CA LYS A 110 -13.15 6.73 -24.86
C LYS A 110 -12.54 5.97 -26.03
N LYS A 111 -13.00 6.19 -27.27
CA LYS A 111 -12.44 5.56 -28.47
C LYS A 111 -10.96 5.92 -28.66
N ILE A 112 -10.59 7.20 -28.50
CA ILE A 112 -9.20 7.67 -28.57
C ILE A 112 -8.35 7.04 -27.47
N SER A 113 -8.85 7.01 -26.23
CA SER A 113 -8.15 6.37 -25.10
C SER A 113 -7.87 4.89 -25.38
N ASN A 114 -8.87 4.15 -25.84
CA ASN A 114 -8.73 2.74 -26.18
C ASN A 114 -7.74 2.51 -27.35
N PHE A 115 -7.75 3.38 -28.34
CA PHE A 115 -6.77 3.35 -29.44
C PHE A 115 -5.35 3.54 -28.90
N LEU A 116 -5.12 4.54 -28.03
CA LEU A 116 -3.82 4.81 -27.42
C LEU A 116 -3.36 3.65 -26.53
N ILE A 117 -4.26 3.05 -25.74
CA ILE A 117 -3.97 1.88 -24.93
C ILE A 117 -3.55 0.70 -25.81
N LYS A 118 -4.29 0.46 -26.91
CA LYS A 118 -3.95 -0.60 -27.88
C LYS A 118 -2.59 -0.41 -28.51
N LEU A 119 -2.24 0.80 -28.90
CA LEU A 119 -0.94 1.12 -29.49
C LEU A 119 0.19 0.86 -28.47
N GLN A 120 0.05 1.39 -27.26
CA GLN A 120 1.05 1.21 -26.19
C GLN A 120 1.18 -0.27 -25.77
N GLY A 121 0.07 -0.99 -25.65
CA GLY A 121 0.09 -2.42 -25.32
C GLY A 121 0.78 -3.27 -26.41
N LYS A 122 0.60 -2.94 -27.70
CA LYS A 122 1.33 -3.57 -28.80
C LYS A 122 2.85 -3.32 -28.69
N ILE A 123 3.27 -2.13 -28.33
CA ILE A 123 4.67 -1.78 -28.12
C ILE A 123 5.25 -2.60 -26.96
N ILE A 124 4.56 -2.67 -25.83
CA ILE A 124 4.98 -3.47 -24.65
C ILE A 124 5.11 -4.94 -25.05
N ASN A 125 4.13 -5.50 -25.75
CA ASN A 125 4.19 -6.87 -26.25
C ASN A 125 5.39 -7.11 -27.16
N GLY A 126 5.67 -6.17 -28.08
CA GLY A 126 6.76 -6.29 -29.06
C GLY A 126 8.15 -6.13 -28.46
N VAL A 127 8.30 -5.20 -27.51
CA VAL A 127 9.63 -4.81 -26.98
C VAL A 127 9.97 -5.57 -25.69
N PHE A 128 8.99 -5.76 -24.80
CA PHE A 128 9.25 -6.31 -23.47
C PHE A 128 8.80 -7.79 -23.34
N ILE A 129 7.67 -8.16 -23.92
CA ILE A 129 7.03 -9.46 -23.70
C ILE A 129 7.43 -10.50 -24.76
N ARG A 130 7.83 -10.07 -25.97
CA ARG A 130 8.00 -10.94 -27.15
C ARG A 130 8.80 -12.22 -26.92
N SER A 131 9.87 -12.16 -26.16
CA SER A 131 10.78 -13.28 -25.87
C SER A 131 10.51 -13.99 -24.56
N LYS A 132 9.53 -13.53 -23.78
CA LYS A 132 9.28 -14.02 -22.41
C LYS A 132 8.24 -15.15 -22.40
N LYS A 133 8.42 -16.06 -21.44
CA LYS A 133 7.51 -17.17 -21.14
C LYS A 133 7.04 -17.07 -19.69
N ASN A 134 6.06 -17.91 -19.33
CA ASN A 134 5.52 -17.99 -17.97
C ASN A 134 5.16 -16.59 -17.40
N ILE A 135 4.30 -15.89 -18.14
CA ILE A 135 3.94 -14.50 -17.85
C ILE A 135 2.74 -14.48 -16.93
N VAL A 136 2.93 -13.93 -15.74
CA VAL A 136 1.89 -13.71 -14.73
C VAL A 136 1.48 -12.24 -14.74
N LEU A 137 0.22 -11.99 -15.11
CA LEU A 137 -0.35 -10.65 -15.05
C LEU A 137 -1.12 -10.49 -13.73
N VAL A 138 -0.71 -9.54 -12.89
CA VAL A 138 -1.35 -9.21 -11.61
C VAL A 138 -2.12 -7.91 -11.77
N ALA A 139 -3.45 -7.99 -11.62
CA ALA A 139 -4.35 -6.85 -11.71
C ALA A 139 -4.82 -6.42 -10.31
N TYR A 140 -5.08 -5.13 -10.15
CA TYR A 140 -5.63 -4.54 -8.92
C TYR A 140 -7.01 -3.91 -9.19
N PRO A 141 -8.06 -4.72 -9.39
CA PRO A 141 -9.41 -4.22 -9.54
C PRO A 141 -9.94 -3.62 -8.22
N PRO A 142 -10.95 -2.75 -8.30
CA PRO A 142 -11.59 -2.27 -9.52
C PRO A 142 -10.75 -1.20 -10.24
N SER A 143 -10.59 -1.33 -11.55
CA SER A 143 -9.94 -0.31 -12.38
C SER A 143 -10.38 -0.43 -13.83
N ILE A 144 -10.91 0.65 -14.39
CA ILE A 144 -11.55 0.62 -15.71
C ILE A 144 -10.52 0.43 -16.84
N TYR A 145 -9.36 1.08 -16.75
CA TYR A 145 -8.33 0.96 -17.78
C TYR A 145 -7.70 -0.43 -17.82
N GLN A 146 -7.70 -1.14 -16.70
CA GLN A 146 -7.07 -2.47 -16.62
C GLN A 146 -7.79 -3.49 -17.49
N ALA A 147 -9.11 -3.45 -17.59
CA ALA A 147 -9.85 -4.36 -18.45
C ALA A 147 -9.39 -4.28 -19.90
N GLU A 148 -9.13 -3.05 -20.41
CA GLU A 148 -8.62 -2.83 -21.76
C GLU A 148 -7.16 -3.31 -21.90
N VAL A 149 -6.31 -3.01 -20.92
CA VAL A 149 -4.89 -3.41 -20.93
C VAL A 149 -4.74 -4.93 -20.86
N ILE A 150 -5.50 -5.61 -20.00
CA ILE A 150 -5.52 -7.07 -19.86
C ILE A 150 -5.87 -7.74 -21.20
N SER A 151 -6.81 -7.16 -21.97
CA SER A 151 -7.21 -7.72 -23.25
C SER A 151 -6.12 -7.66 -24.35
N ILE A 152 -5.07 -6.85 -24.13
CA ILE A 152 -4.03 -6.58 -25.13
C ILE A 152 -2.70 -7.22 -24.74
N LEU A 153 -2.33 -7.17 -23.46
CA LEU A 153 -1.06 -7.70 -23.00
C LEU A 153 -1.08 -9.24 -23.02
N LYS A 154 -0.09 -9.81 -23.65
CA LYS A 154 0.11 -11.27 -23.63
C LYS A 154 0.46 -11.70 -22.20
N HIS A 155 -0.23 -12.72 -21.72
CA HIS A 155 0.01 -13.34 -20.42
C HIS A 155 -0.50 -14.79 -20.45
N ASP A 156 0.07 -15.63 -19.60
CA ASP A 156 -0.32 -17.02 -19.48
C ASP A 156 -1.37 -17.23 -18.38
N ILE A 157 -1.26 -16.46 -17.30
CA ILE A 157 -2.24 -16.45 -16.22
C ILE A 157 -2.52 -15.01 -15.75
N LEU A 158 -3.76 -14.78 -15.33
CA LEU A 158 -4.20 -13.55 -14.68
C LEU A 158 -4.49 -13.81 -13.21
N VAL A 159 -3.98 -12.94 -12.34
CA VAL A 159 -4.21 -12.93 -10.90
C VAL A 159 -4.81 -11.60 -10.52
N ALA A 160 -5.81 -11.59 -9.64
CA ALA A 160 -6.32 -10.35 -9.06
C ALA A 160 -5.85 -10.19 -7.61
N ASP A 161 -5.52 -8.96 -7.24
CA ASP A 161 -5.23 -8.56 -5.87
C ASP A 161 -6.16 -7.39 -5.49
N LEU A 162 -7.17 -7.66 -4.64
CA LEU A 162 -8.18 -6.71 -4.20
C LEU A 162 -7.64 -5.93 -3.00
N VAL A 163 -7.41 -4.64 -3.19
CA VAL A 163 -6.87 -3.74 -2.17
C VAL A 163 -7.84 -2.60 -1.94
N ASP A 164 -8.34 -2.45 -0.73
CA ASP A 164 -9.39 -1.49 -0.34
C ASP A 164 -10.74 -1.71 -1.05
N ASP A 165 -11.83 -1.45 -0.36
CA ASP A 165 -13.16 -1.45 -0.98
C ASP A 165 -13.44 -0.12 -1.70
N VAL A 166 -12.92 -0.03 -2.91
CA VAL A 166 -13.08 1.16 -3.75
C VAL A 166 -14.54 1.34 -4.19
N ILE A 167 -15.28 0.24 -4.36
CA ILE A 167 -16.69 0.28 -4.80
C ILE A 167 -17.55 0.89 -3.69
N ALA A 168 -17.43 0.41 -2.44
CA ALA A 168 -18.18 0.93 -1.31
C ALA A 168 -17.85 2.41 -1.02
N ARG A 169 -16.58 2.79 -1.16
CA ARG A 169 -16.11 4.17 -0.93
C ARG A 169 -16.51 5.16 -2.03
N THR A 170 -16.93 4.69 -3.21
CA THR A 170 -17.26 5.56 -4.33
C THR A 170 -18.67 6.08 -4.22
N ARG A 171 -18.82 7.38 -3.86
CA ARG A 171 -20.13 8.07 -3.76
C ARG A 171 -20.77 8.33 -5.12
N ASN A 172 -19.99 8.55 -6.16
CA ASN A 172 -20.51 8.79 -7.51
C ASN A 172 -21.06 7.49 -8.12
N ARG A 173 -22.38 7.41 -8.30
CA ARG A 173 -23.10 6.22 -8.78
C ARG A 173 -22.61 5.74 -10.15
N MET A 174 -22.35 6.67 -11.09
CA MET A 174 -21.87 6.31 -12.43
C MET A 174 -20.48 5.69 -12.38
N LEU A 175 -19.59 6.27 -11.60
CA LEU A 175 -18.23 5.73 -11.40
C LEU A 175 -18.25 4.39 -10.67
N ARG A 176 -19.10 4.26 -9.65
CA ARG A 176 -19.30 3.00 -8.92
C ARG A 176 -19.74 1.87 -9.86
N ASN A 177 -20.74 2.12 -10.73
CA ASN A 177 -21.19 1.13 -11.70
C ASN A 177 -20.07 0.71 -12.67
N LYS A 178 -19.24 1.65 -13.13
CA LYS A 178 -18.08 1.33 -13.99
C LYS A 178 -17.04 0.47 -13.27
N TYR A 179 -16.84 0.67 -11.97
CA TYR A 179 -15.97 -0.20 -11.18
C TYR A 179 -16.55 -1.61 -11.05
N ILE A 180 -17.86 -1.73 -10.82
CA ILE A 180 -18.56 -3.02 -10.79
C ILE A 180 -18.42 -3.74 -12.14
N GLU A 181 -18.65 -3.03 -13.25
CA GLU A 181 -18.47 -3.59 -14.59
C GLU A 181 -17.03 -4.08 -14.82
N ALA A 182 -16.03 -3.29 -14.42
CA ALA A 182 -14.64 -3.69 -14.53
C ALA A 182 -14.35 -4.98 -13.73
N CYS A 183 -14.88 -5.10 -12.51
CA CYS A 183 -14.76 -6.32 -11.72
C CYS A 183 -15.41 -7.52 -12.41
N LYS A 184 -16.64 -7.37 -12.94
CA LYS A 184 -17.35 -8.43 -13.69
C LYS A 184 -16.60 -8.89 -14.95
N ILE A 185 -15.80 -8.01 -15.56
CA ILE A 185 -14.98 -8.34 -16.74
C ILE A 185 -13.67 -9.01 -16.35
N ILE A 186 -13.01 -8.56 -15.27
CA ILE A 186 -11.67 -8.97 -14.88
C ILE A 186 -11.71 -10.24 -14.03
N LEU A 187 -12.50 -10.25 -12.96
CA LEU A 187 -12.43 -11.29 -11.92
C LEU A 187 -12.74 -12.70 -12.40
N PRO A 188 -13.75 -12.94 -13.29
CA PRO A 188 -14.02 -14.29 -13.81
C PRO A 188 -12.88 -14.89 -14.65
N LYS A 189 -11.95 -14.04 -15.12
CA LYS A 189 -10.79 -14.48 -15.93
C LYS A 189 -9.56 -14.81 -15.09
N CYS A 190 -9.60 -14.48 -13.80
CA CYS A 190 -8.46 -14.67 -12.92
C CYS A 190 -8.32 -16.15 -12.53
N LYS A 191 -7.08 -16.63 -12.48
CA LYS A 191 -6.76 -17.94 -11.94
C LYS A 191 -6.88 -17.97 -10.42
N TRP A 192 -6.46 -16.88 -9.76
CA TRP A 192 -6.60 -16.69 -8.33
C TRP A 192 -6.99 -15.22 -8.04
N ILE A 193 -7.73 -15.04 -6.96
CA ILE A 193 -8.12 -13.73 -6.48
C ILE A 193 -7.72 -13.64 -5.01
N PHE A 194 -6.83 -12.71 -4.71
CA PHE A 194 -6.43 -12.38 -3.35
C PHE A 194 -7.11 -11.10 -2.88
N SER A 195 -7.28 -10.96 -1.57
CA SER A 195 -7.83 -9.75 -0.96
C SER A 195 -7.08 -9.39 0.32
N THR A 196 -6.96 -8.08 0.57
CA THR A 196 -6.33 -7.58 1.81
C THR A 196 -7.23 -7.67 3.02
N SER A 197 -8.54 -7.81 2.85
CA SER A 197 -9.52 -7.83 3.95
C SER A 197 -10.58 -8.90 3.71
N PRO A 198 -11.04 -9.59 4.77
CA PRO A 198 -12.16 -10.52 4.68
C PRO A 198 -13.45 -9.88 4.13
N ALA A 199 -13.67 -8.59 4.40
CA ALA A 199 -14.83 -7.85 3.87
C ALA A 199 -14.86 -7.79 2.34
N LEU A 200 -13.72 -7.94 1.66
CA LEU A 200 -13.63 -8.02 0.20
C LEU A 200 -14.02 -9.38 -0.35
N GLY A 201 -14.30 -10.38 0.50
CA GLY A 201 -14.84 -11.66 0.10
C GLY A 201 -16.18 -11.55 -0.66
N GLU A 202 -16.96 -10.48 -0.44
CA GLU A 202 -18.18 -10.17 -1.19
C GLU A 202 -17.95 -10.02 -2.71
N TYR A 203 -16.71 -9.74 -3.14
CA TYR A 203 -16.33 -9.66 -4.56
C TYR A 203 -16.42 -11.01 -5.29
N ARG A 204 -16.56 -12.15 -4.56
CA ARG A 204 -16.86 -13.47 -5.14
C ARG A 204 -18.11 -13.46 -6.01
N ASP A 205 -19.10 -12.61 -5.69
CA ASP A 205 -20.35 -12.49 -6.47
C ASP A 205 -20.09 -11.91 -7.88
N TYR A 206 -19.02 -11.13 -8.04
CA TYR A 206 -18.56 -10.64 -9.35
C TYR A 206 -17.62 -11.64 -10.04
N ALA A 207 -16.94 -12.47 -9.27
CA ALA A 207 -15.89 -13.37 -9.74
C ALA A 207 -16.42 -14.75 -10.14
N GLY A 208 -17.48 -15.23 -9.51
CA GLY A 208 -17.94 -16.61 -9.62
C GLY A 208 -16.97 -17.63 -9.03
N GLN A 209 -16.02 -17.19 -8.18
CA GLN A 209 -15.02 -18.02 -7.52
C GLN A 209 -14.61 -17.44 -6.17
N GLU A 210 -13.87 -18.23 -5.39
CA GLU A 210 -13.38 -17.83 -4.06
C GLU A 210 -12.41 -16.65 -4.13
N VAL A 211 -12.49 -15.79 -3.11
CA VAL A 211 -11.58 -14.67 -2.85
C VAL A 211 -10.77 -15.02 -1.62
N GLU A 212 -9.49 -15.27 -1.82
CA GLU A 212 -8.60 -15.69 -0.75
C GLU A 212 -8.05 -14.51 0.04
N TYR A 213 -8.07 -14.62 1.34
CA TYR A 213 -7.54 -13.60 2.23
C TYR A 213 -6.00 -13.67 2.28
N LEU A 214 -5.35 -12.64 1.75
CA LEU A 214 -3.90 -12.44 1.80
C LEU A 214 -3.63 -11.03 2.36
N PRO A 215 -3.47 -10.88 3.68
CA PRO A 215 -3.34 -9.57 4.33
C PRO A 215 -2.10 -8.79 3.89
N ASN A 216 -2.07 -7.51 4.25
CA ASN A 216 -0.88 -6.69 4.11
C ASN A 216 0.29 -7.24 4.94
N GLY A 217 1.47 -6.71 4.70
CA GLY A 217 2.69 -7.12 5.36
C GLY A 217 3.57 -5.93 5.74
N VAL A 218 4.73 -6.26 6.29
CA VAL A 218 5.78 -5.31 6.66
C VAL A 218 7.14 -5.76 6.11
N ASP A 219 8.04 -4.83 5.86
CA ASP A 219 9.43 -5.14 5.52
C ASP A 219 10.28 -5.12 6.78
N SER A 220 10.65 -6.31 7.27
CA SER A 220 11.47 -6.44 8.49
C SER A 220 12.88 -5.86 8.34
N ARG A 221 13.41 -5.77 7.12
CA ARG A 221 14.74 -5.22 6.86
C ARG A 221 14.83 -3.73 7.17
N GLU A 222 13.72 -3.01 7.08
CA GLU A 222 13.66 -1.59 7.43
C GLU A 222 13.86 -1.36 8.93
N TYR A 223 13.67 -2.39 9.74
CA TYR A 223 13.84 -2.36 11.19
C TYR A 223 15.14 -3.05 11.66
N ALA A 224 16.03 -3.43 10.74
CA ALA A 224 17.32 -4.04 11.08
C ALA A 224 18.39 -3.00 11.48
N GLY A 225 18.07 -1.71 11.46
CA GLY A 225 18.99 -0.63 11.81
C GLY A 225 19.11 -0.40 13.34
N ASP A 226 20.11 0.36 13.75
CA ASP A 226 20.23 0.87 15.11
C ASP A 226 19.25 2.04 15.32
N PHE A 227 18.23 1.80 16.11
CA PHE A 227 17.22 2.80 16.50
C PHE A 227 17.38 3.27 17.94
N SER A 228 18.57 3.16 18.51
CA SER A 228 18.89 3.71 19.85
C SER A 228 18.83 5.24 19.89
N LYS A 229 19.07 5.88 18.74
CA LYS A 229 19.00 7.34 18.60
C LYS A 229 17.55 7.81 18.56
N LYS A 230 17.19 8.71 19.47
CA LYS A 230 15.89 9.38 19.43
C LYS A 230 15.83 10.38 18.28
N TYR A 231 14.75 10.34 17.50
CA TYR A 231 14.54 11.16 16.29
C TYR A 231 13.89 12.52 16.58
N PHE A 232 13.51 12.78 17.83
CA PHE A 232 13.02 14.07 18.31
C PHE A 232 13.38 14.24 19.78
N GLU A 233 13.44 15.49 20.23
CA GLU A 233 13.70 15.79 21.64
C GLU A 233 12.51 15.38 22.49
N ASN A 234 12.76 14.46 23.40
CA ASN A 234 11.82 14.09 24.47
C ASN A 234 12.07 15.06 25.66
N ARG A 235 11.08 15.89 25.96
CA ARG A 235 11.14 16.86 27.06
C ARG A 235 10.98 16.22 28.46
N GLY A 236 11.39 14.96 28.62
CA GLY A 236 11.18 14.20 29.85
C GLY A 236 9.74 13.73 30.05
N ARG A 237 8.88 13.90 29.05
CA ARG A 237 7.47 13.50 29.06
C ARG A 237 7.29 12.22 28.24
N LYS A 238 6.27 11.43 28.59
CA LYS A 238 5.87 10.29 27.77
C LYS A 238 5.27 10.77 26.43
N THR A 239 5.48 9.98 25.39
CA THR A 239 5.10 10.33 24.02
C THR A 239 4.13 9.34 23.42
N ALA A 240 3.05 9.87 22.80
CA ALA A 240 2.10 9.11 21.99
C ALA A 240 2.28 9.49 20.51
N GLY A 241 2.72 8.53 19.68
CA GLY A 241 3.08 8.76 18.29
C GLY A 241 2.06 8.28 17.29
N TYR A 242 1.75 9.10 16.29
CA TYR A 242 0.98 8.72 15.11
C TYR A 242 1.82 8.89 13.85
N VAL A 243 1.88 7.85 13.03
CA VAL A 243 2.51 7.91 11.71
C VAL A 243 1.50 7.50 10.64
N GLY A 244 1.25 8.37 9.69
CA GLY A 244 0.37 8.09 8.56
C GLY A 244 -0.31 9.31 7.98
N ASN A 245 -1.05 9.11 6.88
CA ASN A 245 -1.77 10.18 6.23
C ASN A 245 -2.87 10.75 7.14
N ILE A 246 -2.88 12.07 7.30
CA ILE A 246 -3.87 12.83 8.10
C ILE A 246 -4.92 13.34 7.12
N ASN A 247 -5.95 12.55 6.91
CA ASN A 247 -7.03 12.80 5.98
C ASN A 247 -8.39 12.78 6.70
N GLN A 248 -9.48 12.90 5.98
CA GLN A 248 -10.85 12.89 6.52
C GLN A 248 -11.23 11.62 7.31
N LEU A 249 -10.46 10.53 7.15
CA LEU A 249 -10.65 9.30 7.93
C LEU A 249 -10.04 9.36 9.33
N VAL A 250 -9.27 10.41 9.63
CA VAL A 250 -8.71 10.64 10.96
C VAL A 250 -9.78 11.27 11.85
N ASP A 251 -9.99 10.70 13.02
CA ASP A 251 -10.90 11.24 14.03
C ASP A 251 -10.21 12.37 14.82
N LEU A 252 -10.46 13.62 14.38
CA LEU A 252 -9.89 14.79 15.04
C LEU A 252 -10.52 15.06 16.41
N ASP A 253 -11.76 14.67 16.62
CA ASP A 253 -12.45 14.86 17.91
C ASP A 253 -11.86 13.91 18.95
N LEU A 254 -11.56 12.66 18.56
CA LEU A 254 -10.84 11.71 19.42
C LEU A 254 -9.42 12.20 19.73
N LEU A 255 -8.71 12.73 18.73
CA LEU A 255 -7.37 13.29 18.92
C LEU A 255 -7.41 14.45 19.93
N GLU A 256 -8.29 15.43 19.72
CA GLU A 256 -8.44 16.59 20.63
C GLU A 256 -8.84 16.15 22.03
N TYR A 257 -9.81 15.23 22.15
CA TYR A 257 -10.22 14.66 23.43
C TYR A 257 -9.05 13.98 24.17
N SER A 258 -8.22 13.22 23.44
CA SER A 258 -7.05 12.55 24.03
C SER A 258 -5.99 13.52 24.52
N ILE A 259 -5.71 14.58 23.75
CA ILE A 259 -4.77 15.65 24.10
C ILE A 259 -5.20 16.37 25.39
N VAL A 260 -6.48 16.71 25.51
CA VAL A 260 -7.05 17.41 26.68
C VAL A 260 -7.01 16.53 27.94
N ASN A 261 -7.34 15.24 27.80
CA ASN A 261 -7.44 14.32 28.94
C ASN A 261 -6.11 13.64 29.33
N CYS A 262 -5.04 13.91 28.55
CA CYS A 262 -3.67 13.45 28.86
C CYS A 262 -2.68 14.62 28.75
N PRO A 263 -2.82 15.70 29.58
CA PRO A 263 -1.99 16.89 29.47
C PRO A 263 -0.51 16.65 29.77
N GLN A 264 -0.17 15.54 30.42
CA GLN A 264 1.20 15.11 30.74
C GLN A 264 1.87 14.33 29.59
N VAL A 265 1.15 14.02 28.51
CA VAL A 265 1.64 13.25 27.35
C VAL A 265 1.88 14.19 26.18
N ASP A 266 3.00 14.03 25.50
CA ASP A 266 3.27 14.72 24.24
C ASP A 266 2.76 13.88 23.06
N PHE A 267 1.84 14.45 22.29
CA PHE A 267 1.31 13.84 21.06
C PHE A 267 2.15 14.28 19.88
N VAL A 268 2.77 13.34 19.18
CA VAL A 268 3.64 13.63 18.04
C VAL A 268 3.07 12.98 16.80
N LEU A 269 2.78 13.81 15.78
CA LEU A 269 2.07 13.40 14.58
C LEU A 269 2.97 13.57 13.35
N ILE A 270 3.09 12.51 12.56
CA ILE A 270 3.92 12.46 11.37
C ILE A 270 3.09 12.01 10.18
N GLY A 271 3.23 12.72 9.07
CA GLY A 271 2.64 12.33 7.80
C GLY A 271 2.09 13.51 7.01
N ARG A 272 1.60 13.20 5.83
CA ARG A 272 1.00 14.20 4.96
C ARG A 272 -0.39 14.58 5.45
N ILE A 273 -0.73 15.86 5.37
CA ILE A 273 -2.08 16.36 5.64
C ILE A 273 -2.81 16.59 4.32
N ASP A 274 -4.02 16.05 4.18
CA ASP A 274 -4.89 16.34 3.05
C ASP A 274 -5.56 17.71 3.22
N ARG A 275 -5.83 18.37 2.08
CA ARG A 275 -6.35 19.74 2.05
C ARG A 275 -7.63 19.94 2.87
N GLU A 276 -8.53 18.97 2.81
CA GLU A 276 -9.84 19.01 3.49
C GLU A 276 -9.69 18.96 5.02
N THR A 277 -8.70 18.25 5.53
CA THR A 277 -8.44 18.07 6.96
C THR A 277 -7.59 19.19 7.56
N THR A 278 -6.88 19.95 6.71
CA THR A 278 -5.86 20.93 7.12
C THR A 278 -6.37 21.96 8.12
N LYS A 279 -7.58 22.50 7.93
CA LYS A 279 -8.13 23.58 8.81
C LYS A 279 -8.37 23.07 10.24
N GLY A 280 -9.07 21.95 10.40
CA GLY A 280 -9.37 21.36 11.72
C GLY A 280 -8.10 20.91 12.44
N PHE A 281 -7.21 20.25 11.71
CA PHE A 281 -5.95 19.75 12.26
C PHE A 281 -5.03 20.88 12.74
N ARG A 282 -4.86 21.96 11.95
CA ARG A 282 -4.05 23.12 12.35
C ARG A 282 -4.62 23.84 13.57
N LYS A 283 -5.94 23.89 13.74
CA LYS A 283 -6.56 24.44 14.94
C LYS A 283 -6.06 23.71 16.18
N ILE A 284 -6.09 22.36 16.18
CA ILE A 284 -5.64 21.53 17.29
C ILE A 284 -4.16 21.76 17.60
N ILE A 285 -3.28 21.72 16.60
CA ILE A 285 -1.83 21.90 16.81
C ILE A 285 -1.50 23.27 17.37
N ASN A 286 -2.18 24.32 16.92
CA ASN A 286 -1.93 25.67 17.40
C ASN A 286 -2.49 25.93 18.80
N GLN A 287 -3.53 25.18 19.20
CA GLN A 287 -4.20 25.35 20.48
C GLN A 287 -3.47 24.63 21.63
N TYR A 288 -2.91 23.44 21.36
CA TYR A 288 -2.38 22.56 22.42
C TYR A 288 -0.86 22.43 22.35
N LYS A 289 -0.15 22.89 23.41
CA LYS A 289 1.32 22.85 23.50
C LYS A 289 1.91 21.44 23.58
N ASN A 290 1.10 20.46 24.02
CA ASN A 290 1.48 19.03 24.07
C ASN A 290 1.11 18.28 22.80
N CYS A 291 0.88 18.98 21.68
CA CYS A 291 0.66 18.38 20.38
C CYS A 291 1.65 18.95 19.35
N GLN A 292 2.43 18.11 18.73
CA GLN A 292 3.44 18.48 17.75
C GLN A 292 3.15 17.81 16.41
N TYR A 293 3.30 18.55 15.32
CA TYR A 293 3.26 18.03 13.97
C TYR A 293 4.62 18.18 13.31
N LEU A 294 5.25 17.06 12.97
CA LEU A 294 6.60 17.05 12.40
C LEU A 294 6.61 17.05 10.86
N GLY A 295 5.43 17.04 10.23
CA GLY A 295 5.33 17.01 8.78
C GLY A 295 5.52 15.61 8.18
N GLU A 296 5.66 15.57 6.87
CA GLU A 296 5.97 14.36 6.12
C GLU A 296 7.44 13.98 6.33
N ARG A 297 7.71 12.68 6.51
CA ARG A 297 9.05 12.12 6.69
C ARG A 297 9.31 11.05 5.64
N ARG A 298 10.58 10.82 5.32
CA ARG A 298 10.97 9.74 4.41
C ARG A 298 10.62 8.40 5.02
N PHE A 299 10.22 7.47 4.19
CA PHE A 299 9.82 6.14 4.63
C PHE A 299 10.94 5.44 5.42
N THR A 300 12.19 5.64 5.04
CA THR A 300 13.39 5.11 5.72
C THR A 300 13.64 5.68 7.11
N GLU A 301 13.04 6.82 7.46
CA GLU A 301 13.18 7.44 8.79
C GLU A 301 12.09 6.94 9.76
N ILE A 302 10.99 6.38 9.23
CA ILE A 302 9.83 5.98 10.03
C ILE A 302 10.18 4.99 11.14
N PRO A 303 10.99 3.94 10.91
CA PRO A 303 11.37 3.02 11.99
C PRO A 303 12.01 3.71 13.19
N GLY A 304 12.88 4.70 12.95
CA GLY A 304 13.51 5.49 14.01
C GLY A 304 12.51 6.33 14.81
N TYR A 305 11.53 6.93 14.14
CA TYR A 305 10.44 7.63 14.83
C TYR A 305 9.59 6.68 15.65
N LEU A 306 9.17 5.54 15.09
CA LEU A 306 8.37 4.55 15.81
C LEU A 306 9.08 4.03 17.07
N SER A 307 10.39 3.78 16.98
CA SER A 307 11.21 3.33 18.12
C SER A 307 11.35 4.41 19.21
N SER A 308 11.24 5.69 18.83
CA SER A 308 11.38 6.84 19.74
C SER A 308 10.13 7.11 20.57
N PHE A 309 8.96 6.60 20.19
CA PHE A 309 7.70 6.79 20.92
C PHE A 309 7.58 5.82 22.10
N ASP A 310 6.84 6.22 23.13
CA ASP A 310 6.48 5.32 24.24
C ASP A 310 5.24 4.48 23.89
N VAL A 311 4.25 5.07 23.23
CA VAL A 311 3.03 4.41 22.74
C VAL A 311 2.72 4.85 21.31
N LEU A 312 2.23 3.94 20.50
CA LEU A 312 1.76 4.21 19.15
C LEU A 312 0.23 4.29 19.13
N ILE A 313 -0.31 5.28 18.44
CA ILE A 313 -1.76 5.51 18.40
C ILE A 313 -2.29 5.44 16.97
N SER A 314 -3.52 4.90 16.81
CA SER A 314 -4.25 4.88 15.55
C SER A 314 -5.71 5.30 15.79
N PHE A 315 -6.06 6.49 15.33
CA PHE A 315 -7.37 7.11 15.52
C PHE A 315 -8.07 7.37 14.18
N LYS A 316 -8.18 6.34 13.35
CA LYS A 316 -9.05 6.38 12.17
C LYS A 316 -10.49 6.12 12.58
N LYS A 317 -11.43 6.83 11.94
CA LYS A 317 -12.86 6.59 12.09
C LYS A 317 -13.19 5.17 11.67
N ASP A 318 -14.07 4.54 12.45
CA ASP A 318 -14.70 3.28 12.09
C ASP A 318 -16.07 3.60 11.46
N ASP A 319 -16.10 3.62 10.13
CA ASP A 319 -17.31 3.86 9.35
C ASP A 319 -17.30 3.02 8.05
N ASP A 320 -18.42 3.01 7.34
CA ASP A 320 -18.54 2.25 6.08
C ASP A 320 -17.46 2.60 5.04
N SER A 321 -16.88 3.82 5.11
CA SER A 321 -15.82 4.23 4.18
C SER A 321 -14.47 3.57 4.48
N THR A 322 -14.31 3.01 5.67
CA THR A 322 -13.10 2.29 6.10
C THR A 322 -13.26 0.78 6.08
N ARG A 323 -14.49 0.29 5.92
CA ARG A 323 -14.77 -1.13 5.71
C ARG A 323 -13.96 -1.68 4.53
N GLY A 324 -13.33 -2.83 4.71
CA GLY A 324 -12.45 -3.42 3.68
C GLY A 324 -11.07 -2.79 3.56
N ASN A 325 -10.77 -1.73 4.32
CA ASN A 325 -9.42 -1.19 4.39
C ASN A 325 -8.58 -1.94 5.42
N GLU A 326 -7.43 -2.41 5.01
CA GLU A 326 -6.46 -2.98 5.92
C GLU A 326 -5.26 -2.05 6.10
N SER A 327 -5.05 -1.59 7.35
CA SER A 327 -4.03 -0.61 7.65
C SER A 327 -2.64 -1.24 7.74
N MET A 328 -1.75 -0.97 6.79
CA MET A 328 -0.34 -1.40 6.81
C MET A 328 0.41 -0.91 8.05
N LYS A 329 0.04 0.25 8.61
CA LYS A 329 0.71 0.84 9.77
C LYS A 329 0.67 -0.04 11.01
N ILE A 330 -0.39 -0.83 11.20
CA ILE A 330 -0.49 -1.72 12.36
C ILE A 330 0.62 -2.76 12.35
N TYR A 331 0.98 -3.31 11.19
CA TYR A 331 2.11 -4.23 11.07
C TYR A 331 3.45 -3.56 11.37
N GLN A 332 3.63 -2.29 10.94
CA GLN A 332 4.82 -1.50 11.27
C GLN A 332 4.89 -1.20 12.78
N TYR A 333 3.75 -0.89 13.38
CA TYR A 333 3.64 -0.65 14.82
C TYR A 333 3.96 -1.91 15.61
N LEU A 334 3.41 -3.06 15.24
CA LEU A 334 3.72 -4.34 15.86
C LEU A 334 5.23 -4.65 15.78
N LEU A 335 5.86 -4.40 14.63
CA LEU A 335 7.28 -4.66 14.43
C LEU A 335 8.18 -3.78 15.32
N SER A 336 7.74 -2.59 15.71
CA SER A 336 8.45 -1.76 16.68
C SER A 336 8.42 -2.33 18.11
N GLY A 337 7.52 -3.27 18.39
CA GLY A 337 7.31 -3.86 19.73
C GLY A 337 6.64 -2.92 20.73
N LYS A 338 6.36 -1.67 20.38
CA LYS A 338 5.76 -0.68 21.28
C LYS A 338 4.29 -1.00 21.58
N PRO A 339 3.76 -0.59 22.75
CA PRO A 339 2.32 -0.62 23.02
C PRO A 339 1.55 0.17 21.94
N ILE A 340 0.38 -0.33 21.56
CA ILE A 340 -0.45 0.25 20.51
C ILE A 340 -1.86 0.47 21.04
N VAL A 341 -2.42 1.66 20.81
CA VAL A 341 -3.83 1.96 21.08
C VAL A 341 -4.53 2.32 19.79
N SER A 342 -5.62 1.64 19.46
CA SER A 342 -6.34 1.82 18.20
C SER A 342 -7.86 1.78 18.42
N LEU A 343 -8.62 2.38 17.49
CA LEU A 343 -10.02 2.06 17.30
C LEU A 343 -10.16 0.70 16.58
N PRO A 344 -11.36 0.06 16.57
CA PRO A 344 -11.56 -1.29 16.04
C PRO A 344 -11.59 -1.32 14.51
N LEU A 345 -10.44 -1.00 13.88
CA LEU A 345 -10.25 -1.03 12.44
C LEU A 345 -9.34 -2.17 12.04
N SER A 346 -9.70 -2.85 10.94
CA SER A 346 -8.84 -3.89 10.38
C SER A 346 -7.42 -3.34 10.08
N PRO A 347 -6.36 -4.03 10.50
CA PRO A 347 -6.34 -5.33 11.17
C PRO A 347 -6.29 -5.26 12.71
N ALA A 348 -6.57 -4.10 13.34
CA ALA A 348 -6.41 -3.93 14.79
C ALA A 348 -7.24 -4.90 15.62
N ASP A 349 -8.47 -5.15 15.17
CA ASP A 349 -9.40 -6.11 15.77
C ASP A 349 -8.84 -7.54 15.82
N ARG A 350 -8.08 -7.96 14.80
CA ARG A 350 -7.44 -9.29 14.76
C ARG A 350 -6.26 -9.43 15.72
N PHE A 351 -5.73 -8.33 16.19
CA PHE A 351 -4.61 -8.28 17.10
C PHE A 351 -5.00 -7.77 18.49
N ALA A 352 -6.28 -7.93 18.86
CA ALA A 352 -6.81 -7.45 20.14
C ALA A 352 -6.08 -8.03 21.36
N ASP A 353 -5.46 -9.21 21.24
CA ASP A 353 -4.63 -9.81 22.29
C ASP A 353 -3.24 -9.14 22.41
N LEU A 354 -2.82 -8.34 21.42
CA LEU A 354 -1.51 -7.72 21.34
C LEU A 354 -1.55 -6.20 21.47
N ILE A 355 -2.72 -5.59 21.19
CA ILE A 355 -2.91 -4.15 21.16
C ILE A 355 -4.18 -3.76 21.91
N TYR A 356 -4.23 -2.54 22.38
CA TYR A 356 -5.40 -1.98 23.05
C TYR A 356 -6.41 -1.47 22.02
N VAL A 357 -7.51 -2.21 21.81
CA VAL A 357 -8.59 -1.82 20.90
C VAL A 357 -9.71 -1.16 21.69
N ALA A 358 -9.91 0.13 21.47
CA ALA A 358 -10.89 0.94 22.18
C ALA A 358 -12.19 1.11 21.38
N SER A 359 -13.35 0.90 22.02
CA SER A 359 -14.67 1.06 21.41
C SER A 359 -15.11 2.53 21.28
N ASP A 360 -14.58 3.40 22.13
CA ASP A 360 -14.94 4.82 22.20
C ASP A 360 -13.77 5.69 22.71
N LYS A 361 -13.98 7.00 22.74
CA LYS A 361 -12.98 7.97 23.18
C LYS A 361 -12.62 7.86 24.67
N PHE A 362 -13.53 7.41 25.52
CA PHE A 362 -13.27 7.25 26.95
C PHE A 362 -12.36 6.05 27.18
N GLN A 363 -12.68 4.96 26.55
CA GLN A 363 -11.87 3.74 26.61
C GLN A 363 -10.50 3.96 25.93
N PHE A 364 -10.44 4.74 24.85
CA PHE A 364 -9.17 5.09 24.19
C PHE A 364 -8.22 5.80 25.16
N VAL A 365 -8.68 6.81 25.87
CA VAL A 365 -7.87 7.53 26.86
C VAL A 365 -7.49 6.62 28.05
N LYS A 366 -8.41 5.77 28.50
CA LYS A 366 -8.11 4.76 29.54
C LYS A 366 -6.99 3.81 29.09
N TYR A 367 -7.08 3.32 27.87
CA TYR A 367 -6.08 2.42 27.31
C TYR A 367 -4.76 3.13 27.00
N LEU A 368 -4.80 4.39 26.58
CA LEU A 368 -3.59 5.20 26.38
C LEU A 368 -2.79 5.33 27.67
N LYS A 369 -3.45 5.65 28.80
CA LYS A 369 -2.81 5.71 30.12
C LYS A 369 -2.20 4.38 30.53
N ARG A 370 -2.93 3.26 30.34
CA ARG A 370 -2.43 1.92 30.64
C ARG A 370 -1.24 1.53 29.73
N ALA A 371 -1.31 1.83 28.46
CA ALA A 371 -0.26 1.54 27.49
C ALA A 371 1.05 2.31 27.78
N LEU A 372 0.96 3.53 28.32
CA LEU A 372 2.13 4.31 28.74
C LEU A 372 2.85 3.73 29.97
N GLU A 373 2.16 2.94 30.76
CA GLU A 373 2.71 2.26 31.95
C GLU A 373 3.16 0.82 31.64
N GLU A 374 2.87 0.31 30.45
CA GLU A 374 3.23 -1.04 30.06
C GLU A 374 4.75 -1.22 30.03
N ASN A 375 5.23 -2.19 30.79
CA ASN A 375 6.61 -2.66 30.79
C ASN A 375 6.62 -4.19 30.75
N ASP A 376 6.22 -4.76 29.62
CA ASP A 376 6.06 -6.18 29.40
C ASP A 376 6.93 -6.66 28.22
N PRO A 377 8.15 -7.22 28.51
CA PRO A 377 9.04 -7.74 27.48
C PRO A 377 8.43 -8.91 26.68
N GLU A 378 7.58 -9.72 27.30
CA GLU A 378 6.93 -10.85 26.62
C GLU A 378 5.93 -10.32 25.59
N MET A 379 5.09 -9.37 25.97
CA MET A 379 4.15 -8.72 25.07
C MET A 379 4.86 -8.00 23.92
N ARG A 380 5.97 -7.31 24.22
CA ARG A 380 6.83 -6.71 23.19
C ARG A 380 7.30 -7.74 22.16
N ASN A 381 7.82 -8.89 22.61
CA ASN A 381 8.31 -9.96 21.74
C ASN A 381 7.17 -10.61 20.94
N LYS A 382 6.00 -10.81 21.53
CA LYS A 382 4.81 -11.30 20.84
C LYS A 382 4.41 -10.38 19.69
N ARG A 383 4.41 -9.05 19.89
CA ARG A 383 4.15 -8.07 18.83
C ARG A 383 5.13 -8.20 17.67
N ILE A 384 6.43 -8.22 17.97
CA ILE A 384 7.50 -8.36 16.97
C ILE A 384 7.35 -9.67 16.19
N ASN A 385 7.19 -10.79 16.87
CA ASN A 385 7.05 -12.09 16.23
C ASN A 385 5.80 -12.14 15.33
N THR A 386 4.68 -11.61 15.78
CA THR A 386 3.46 -11.51 14.96
C THR A 386 3.69 -10.67 13.69
N ALA A 387 4.46 -9.58 13.79
CA ALA A 387 4.82 -8.79 12.61
C ALA A 387 5.74 -9.59 11.67
N LEU A 388 6.70 -10.35 12.19
CA LEU A 388 7.61 -11.21 11.41
C LEU A 388 6.87 -12.38 10.74
N GLU A 389 5.73 -12.83 11.29
CA GLU A 389 4.83 -13.76 10.61
C GLU A 389 4.09 -13.12 9.40
N ASN A 390 4.06 -11.80 9.35
CA ASN A 390 3.36 -11.02 8.34
C ASN A 390 4.30 -10.14 7.50
N THR A 391 5.42 -10.69 7.04
CA THR A 391 6.34 -9.97 6.14
C THR A 391 5.89 -10.00 4.70
N TRP A 392 6.31 -9.01 3.90
CA TRP A 392 6.10 -9.01 2.45
C TRP A 392 6.73 -10.20 1.76
N THR A 393 7.84 -10.69 2.30
CA THR A 393 8.50 -11.92 1.83
C THR A 393 7.55 -13.10 1.89
N LYS A 394 6.92 -13.35 3.06
CA LYS A 394 5.95 -14.45 3.23
C LYS A 394 4.71 -14.27 2.34
N LYS A 395 4.24 -13.02 2.15
CA LYS A 395 3.09 -12.76 1.24
C LYS A 395 3.46 -13.03 -0.23
N ALA A 396 4.66 -12.64 -0.65
CA ALA A 396 5.16 -12.94 -1.99
C ALA A 396 5.35 -14.45 -2.19
N ASP A 397 5.80 -15.19 -1.18
CA ASP A 397 5.94 -16.66 -1.23
C ASP A 397 4.62 -17.36 -1.49
N VAL A 398 3.52 -16.93 -0.86
CA VAL A 398 2.19 -17.49 -1.11
C VAL A 398 1.82 -17.39 -2.59
N ILE A 399 2.00 -16.22 -3.19
CA ILE A 399 1.69 -16.00 -4.61
C ILE A 399 2.66 -16.81 -5.49
N HIS A 400 3.96 -16.69 -5.21
CA HIS A 400 5.01 -17.27 -6.05
C HIS A 400 4.98 -18.80 -6.08
N ASN A 401 4.81 -19.45 -4.93
CA ASN A 401 4.75 -20.91 -4.84
C ASN A 401 3.57 -21.49 -5.64
N ARG A 402 2.42 -20.82 -5.65
CA ARG A 402 1.28 -21.21 -6.50
C ARG A 402 1.59 -21.08 -7.99
N VAL A 403 2.27 -20.00 -8.35
CA VAL A 403 2.70 -19.76 -9.74
C VAL A 403 3.71 -20.81 -10.19
N LEU A 404 4.70 -21.14 -9.36
CA LEU A 404 5.67 -22.21 -9.63
C LEU A 404 4.96 -23.56 -9.81
N GLN A 405 4.06 -23.90 -8.90
CA GLN A 405 3.27 -25.13 -8.99
C GLN A 405 2.44 -25.20 -10.28
N TYR A 406 1.81 -24.09 -10.67
CA TYR A 406 1.02 -24.01 -11.90
C TYR A 406 1.85 -24.29 -13.15
N PHE A 407 3.04 -23.72 -13.25
CA PHE A 407 3.94 -23.92 -14.40
C PHE A 407 4.77 -25.19 -14.30
N GLY A 408 4.70 -25.93 -13.19
CA GLY A 408 5.51 -27.15 -12.97
C GLY A 408 7.01 -26.84 -12.84
N ILE A 409 7.35 -25.64 -12.32
CA ILE A 409 8.73 -25.21 -12.11
C ILE A 409 9.15 -25.61 -10.71
N SER A 410 10.20 -26.43 -10.59
CA SER A 410 10.80 -26.75 -9.29
C SER A 410 11.81 -25.68 -8.89
N THR A 411 11.69 -25.16 -7.68
CA THR A 411 12.80 -24.44 -7.05
C THR A 411 13.91 -25.42 -6.76
N LEU A 412 15.12 -25.12 -7.21
CA LEU A 412 16.31 -25.79 -6.67
C LEU A 412 16.30 -25.46 -5.17
N ASN A 413 16.03 -26.45 -4.32
CA ASN A 413 16.29 -26.33 -2.91
C ASN A 413 17.78 -26.06 -2.75
N THR A 414 18.15 -24.80 -2.55
CA THR A 414 19.42 -24.48 -1.91
C THR A 414 19.27 -24.82 -0.43
N CYS A 415 19.33 -26.12 -0.15
CA CYS A 415 19.77 -26.59 1.16
C CYS A 415 21.26 -26.27 1.22
N ASN A 416 21.63 -25.23 1.96
CA ASN A 416 22.88 -25.11 2.68
C ASN A 416 22.67 -24.13 3.84
#